data_8c2ef699d9d89925fc74fe9755dc71db
#
_entry.id   8c2ef699d9d89925fc74fe9755dc71db
#
_cell.length_a   1.000
_cell.length_b   1.000
_cell.length_c   1.000
_cell.angle_alpha   90.00
_cell.angle_beta   90.00
_cell.angle_gamma   90.00
#
_symmetry.space_group_name_H-M   'P 1'
#
loop_
_entity.id
_entity.type
_entity.pdbx_description
1 polymer ?
#
loop_
_entity_poly.entity_id
_entity_poly.type
_entity_poly.pdbx_seq_one_letter_code
_entity_poly.pdbx_strand_id
1 'polypeptide(L)'
;MFYSKSQVEIAKQTERIITSDLAKQHTAREFAALFSVSESSIKNYFTGVFGQNISQYTTRQRMLYAATLLAETRLSVIEVAGRAGYANQSKFAAAFRREFGCAPLEYRRKNRLNG
;
A
#
# COMPACT_ATOMS: atom_id res chain seq x y z
N MET A 1 -0.75 22.97 10.20
CA MET A 1 -0.77 22.36 11.53
C MET A 1 0.56 21.70 11.82
N PHE A 2 1.06 21.89 13.04
CA PHE A 2 2.37 21.32 13.42
C PHE A 2 2.17 20.10 14.31
N TYR A 3 3.00 19.09 14.10
CA TYR A 3 3.00 17.86 14.88
C TYR A 3 4.29 17.79 15.70
N SER A 4 4.21 17.22 16.90
CA SER A 4 5.39 16.99 17.73
C SER A 4 6.29 15.93 17.10
N LYS A 5 7.55 15.86 17.55
CA LYS A 5 8.48 14.82 17.10
C LYS A 5 7.93 13.42 17.34
N SER A 6 7.30 13.18 18.49
CA SER A 6 6.75 11.86 18.80
C SER A 6 5.56 11.53 17.92
N GLN A 7 4.71 12.51 17.59
CA GLN A 7 3.58 12.30 16.68
C GLN A 7 4.05 11.97 15.26
N VAL A 8 5.06 12.70 14.77
CA VAL A 8 5.67 12.43 13.47
C VAL A 8 6.31 11.04 13.45
N GLU A 9 7.00 10.65 14.53
CA GLU A 9 7.64 9.34 14.61
C GLU A 9 6.61 8.21 14.61
N ILE A 10 5.48 8.39 15.28
CA ILE A 10 4.38 7.41 15.24
C ILE A 10 3.90 7.22 13.80
N ALA A 11 3.70 8.31 13.07
CA ALA A 11 3.28 8.22 11.67
C ALA A 11 4.32 7.49 10.82
N LYS A 12 5.61 7.80 11.00
CA LYS A 12 6.70 7.16 10.26
C LYS A 12 6.83 5.68 10.58
N GLN A 13 6.67 5.30 11.84
CA GLN A 13 6.71 3.88 12.23
C GLN A 13 5.51 3.12 11.69
N THR A 14 4.33 3.75 11.68
CA THR A 14 3.15 3.16 11.07
C THR A 14 3.41 2.86 9.59
N GLU A 15 3.99 3.80 8.87
CA GLU A 15 4.34 3.64 7.46
C GLU A 15 5.33 2.49 7.25
N ARG A 16 6.37 2.40 8.08
CA ARG A 16 7.36 1.33 8.00
C ARG A 16 6.75 -0.04 8.23
N ILE A 17 5.82 -0.15 9.17
CA ILE A 17 5.11 -1.42 9.43
C ILE A 17 4.26 -1.80 8.22
N ILE A 18 3.52 -0.86 7.64
CA ILE A 18 2.70 -1.11 6.46
C ILE A 18 3.56 -1.60 5.30
N THR A 19 4.67 -0.92 5.01
CA THR A 19 5.52 -1.25 3.86
C THR A 19 6.40 -2.47 4.08
N SER A 20 6.62 -2.86 5.33
CA SER A 20 7.41 -4.07 5.64
C SER A 20 6.70 -5.35 5.21
N ASP A 21 5.37 -5.35 5.15
CA ASP A 21 4.58 -6.50 4.71
C ASP A 21 3.26 -5.98 4.12
N LEU A 22 3.31 -5.65 2.83
CA LEU A 22 2.16 -5.08 2.12
C LEU A 22 1.00 -6.08 1.98
N ALA A 23 1.27 -7.37 2.04
CA ALA A 23 0.22 -8.39 1.95
C ALA A 23 -0.62 -8.47 3.22
N LYS A 24 -0.06 -8.07 4.35
CA LYS A 24 -0.78 -8.13 5.63
C LYS A 24 -1.79 -6.99 5.74
N GLN A 25 -2.96 -7.33 6.27
CA GLN A 25 -3.97 -6.32 6.57
C GLN A 25 -3.65 -5.66 7.91
N HIS A 26 -3.56 -4.34 7.90
CA HIS A 26 -3.33 -3.55 9.12
C HIS A 26 -4.52 -2.63 9.34
N THR A 27 -4.92 -2.46 10.60
CA THR A 27 -6.03 -1.57 10.96
C THR A 27 -5.53 -0.41 11.82
N ALA A 28 -6.24 0.72 11.75
CA ALA A 28 -5.92 1.86 12.62
C ALA A 28 -6.02 1.46 14.10
N ARG A 29 -6.92 0.53 14.44
CA ARG A 29 -7.09 0.03 15.80
C ARG A 29 -5.81 -0.67 16.30
N GLU A 30 -5.18 -1.49 15.45
CA GLU A 30 -3.93 -2.16 15.80
C GLU A 30 -2.82 -1.16 16.08
N PHE A 31 -2.68 -0.13 15.25
CA PHE A 31 -1.68 0.91 15.45
C PHE A 31 -1.97 1.75 16.69
N ALA A 32 -3.24 2.07 16.93
CA ALA A 32 -3.65 2.80 18.12
C ALA A 32 -3.24 2.05 19.38
N ALA A 33 -3.47 0.74 19.43
CA ALA A 33 -3.05 -0.10 20.54
C ALA A 33 -1.52 -0.15 20.66
N LEU A 34 -0.82 -0.31 19.56
CA LEU A 34 0.65 -0.41 19.56
C LEU A 34 1.31 0.86 20.10
N PHE A 35 0.81 2.02 19.73
CA PHE A 35 1.42 3.30 20.11
C PHE A 35 0.70 3.99 21.28
N SER A 36 -0.29 3.33 21.88
CA SER A 36 -1.04 3.85 23.03
C SER A 36 -1.67 5.22 22.76
N VAL A 37 -2.28 5.37 21.61
CA VAL A 37 -3.02 6.57 21.20
C VAL A 37 -4.40 6.16 20.67
N SER A 38 -5.27 7.12 20.40
CA SER A 38 -6.58 6.84 19.81
C SER A 38 -6.47 6.53 18.31
N GLU A 39 -7.48 5.84 17.76
CA GLU A 39 -7.56 5.63 16.32
C GLU A 39 -7.61 6.95 15.56
N SER A 40 -8.35 7.93 16.09
CA SER A 40 -8.40 9.27 15.49
C SER A 40 -7.02 9.91 15.44
N SER A 41 -6.22 9.75 16.49
CA SER A 41 -4.85 10.27 16.52
C SER A 41 -3.98 9.63 15.47
N ILE A 42 -4.03 8.30 15.33
CA ILE A 42 -3.28 7.57 14.29
C ILE A 42 -3.62 8.12 12.91
N LYS A 43 -4.92 8.23 12.60
CA LYS A 43 -5.38 8.74 11.31
C LYS A 43 -4.92 10.17 11.07
N ASN A 44 -5.01 11.01 12.08
CA ASN A 44 -4.61 12.41 12.01
C ASN A 44 -3.11 12.56 11.77
N TYR A 45 -2.29 11.88 12.56
CA TYR A 45 -0.83 11.95 12.44
C TYR A 45 -0.37 11.44 11.07
N PHE A 46 -0.91 10.30 10.65
CA PHE A 46 -0.53 9.71 9.37
C PHE A 46 -0.88 10.63 8.20
N THR A 47 -2.11 11.12 8.15
CA THR A 47 -2.56 12.02 7.09
C THR A 47 -1.76 13.32 7.08
N GLY A 48 -1.45 13.84 8.28
CA GLY A 48 -0.66 15.07 8.39
C GLY A 48 0.75 14.92 7.86
N VAL A 49 1.39 13.78 8.07
CA VAL A 49 2.77 13.55 7.64
C VAL A 49 2.85 13.12 6.18
N PHE A 50 1.95 12.22 5.74
CA PHE A 50 2.04 11.61 4.41
C PHE A 50 1.07 12.19 3.38
N GLY A 51 0.14 13.07 3.78
CA GLY A 51 -0.79 13.71 2.85
C GLY A 51 -1.89 12.82 2.33
N GLN A 52 -1.96 11.57 2.77
CA GLN A 52 -2.97 10.58 2.39
C GLN A 52 -3.39 9.83 3.64
N ASN A 53 -4.62 9.31 3.66
CA ASN A 53 -5.00 8.42 4.76
C ASN A 53 -4.32 7.06 4.60
N ILE A 54 -4.33 6.26 5.66
CA ILE A 54 -3.65 4.96 5.69
C ILE A 54 -4.13 4.06 4.55
N SER A 55 -5.43 4.02 4.30
CA SER A 55 -6.01 3.17 3.26
C SER A 55 -5.54 3.56 1.86
N GLN A 56 -5.56 4.84 1.54
CA GLN A 56 -5.09 5.36 0.25
C GLN A 56 -3.60 5.08 0.07
N TYR A 57 -2.82 5.35 1.09
CA TYR A 57 -1.38 5.12 1.06
C TYR A 57 -1.06 3.64 0.85
N THR A 58 -1.72 2.75 1.60
CA THR A 58 -1.50 1.31 1.50
C THR A 58 -1.84 0.80 0.09
N THR A 59 -2.99 1.20 -0.45
CA THR A 59 -3.39 0.81 -1.80
C THR A 59 -2.37 1.28 -2.84
N ARG A 60 -1.90 2.51 -2.72
CA ARG A 60 -0.88 3.05 -3.62
C ARG A 60 0.41 2.22 -3.56
N GLN A 61 0.89 1.91 -2.37
CA GLN A 61 2.10 1.12 -2.19
C GLN A 61 1.93 -0.29 -2.73
N ARG A 62 0.78 -0.92 -2.51
CA ARG A 62 0.47 -2.23 -3.07
C ARG A 62 0.49 -2.22 -4.59
N MET A 63 -0.06 -1.20 -5.20
CA MET A 63 -0.09 -1.10 -6.67
C MET A 63 1.29 -0.83 -7.25
N LEU A 64 2.11 -0.01 -6.59
CA LEU A 64 3.49 0.21 -7.02
C LEU A 64 4.31 -1.07 -6.93
N TYR A 65 4.14 -1.84 -5.87
CA TYR A 65 4.80 -3.14 -5.71
C TYR A 65 4.35 -4.12 -6.79
N ALA A 66 3.03 -4.19 -7.05
CA ALA A 66 2.50 -5.04 -8.11
C ALA A 66 3.06 -4.66 -9.48
N ALA A 67 3.15 -3.37 -9.78
CA ALA A 67 3.72 -2.89 -11.04
C ALA A 67 5.17 -3.35 -11.20
N THR A 68 5.96 -3.27 -10.13
CA THR A 68 7.34 -3.75 -10.12
C THR A 68 7.39 -5.26 -10.42
N LEU A 69 6.55 -6.05 -9.77
CA LEU A 69 6.51 -7.49 -10.00
C LEU A 69 6.09 -7.83 -11.43
N LEU A 70 5.12 -7.10 -11.98
CA LEU A 70 4.68 -7.32 -13.37
C LEU A 70 5.80 -7.03 -14.37
N ALA A 71 6.55 -5.96 -14.15
CA ALA A 71 7.62 -5.55 -15.07
C ALA A 71 8.87 -6.41 -14.93
N GLU A 72 9.20 -6.88 -13.73
CA GLU A 72 10.49 -7.49 -13.44
C GLU A 72 10.46 -9.00 -13.22
N THR A 73 9.28 -9.62 -13.11
CA THR A 73 9.16 -11.05 -12.86
C THR A 73 8.24 -11.73 -13.87
N ARG A 74 8.21 -13.07 -13.81
CA ARG A 74 7.28 -13.89 -14.61
C ARG A 74 6.14 -14.45 -13.77
N LEU A 75 5.92 -13.89 -12.59
CA LEU A 75 4.82 -14.31 -11.73
C LEU A 75 3.49 -14.10 -12.45
N SER A 76 2.55 -15.03 -12.25
CA SER A 76 1.20 -14.88 -12.79
C SER A 76 0.49 -13.70 -12.15
N VAL A 77 -0.58 -13.20 -12.79
CA VAL A 77 -1.37 -12.10 -12.23
C VAL A 77 -1.97 -12.49 -10.87
N ILE A 78 -2.40 -13.76 -10.73
CA ILE A 78 -2.90 -14.27 -9.44
C ILE A 78 -1.82 -14.19 -8.35
N GLU A 79 -0.61 -14.59 -8.68
CA GLU A 79 0.52 -14.54 -7.74
C GLU A 79 0.88 -13.11 -7.37
N VAL A 80 0.91 -12.22 -8.36
CA VAL A 80 1.16 -10.78 -8.13
C VAL A 80 0.07 -10.19 -7.22
N ALA A 81 -1.20 -10.50 -7.50
CA ALA A 81 -2.32 -10.05 -6.68
C ALA A 81 -2.15 -10.48 -5.23
N GLY A 82 -1.82 -11.76 -5.02
CA GLY A 82 -1.61 -12.31 -3.67
C GLY A 82 -0.49 -11.61 -2.92
N ARG A 83 0.64 -11.36 -3.58
CA ARG A 83 1.77 -10.65 -2.97
C ARG A 83 1.45 -9.20 -2.66
N ALA A 84 0.56 -8.59 -3.44
CA ALA A 84 0.08 -7.23 -3.19
C ALA A 84 -1.03 -7.16 -2.14
N GLY A 85 -1.41 -8.30 -1.55
CA GLY A 85 -2.40 -8.34 -0.48
C GLY A 85 -3.83 -8.53 -0.93
N TYR A 86 -4.06 -9.01 -2.15
CA TYR A 86 -5.40 -9.23 -2.70
C TYR A 86 -5.69 -10.71 -2.82
N ALA A 87 -6.75 -11.17 -2.12
CA ALA A 87 -7.24 -12.53 -2.26
C ALA A 87 -8.08 -12.71 -3.54
N ASN A 88 -8.63 -11.62 -4.07
CA ASN A 88 -9.53 -11.64 -5.23
C ASN A 88 -8.86 -10.95 -6.41
N GLN A 89 -8.62 -11.71 -7.48
CA GLN A 89 -7.94 -11.20 -8.68
C GLN A 89 -8.72 -10.09 -9.37
N SER A 90 -10.05 -10.17 -9.39
CA SER A 90 -10.90 -9.14 -10.01
C SER A 90 -10.79 -7.81 -9.27
N LYS A 91 -10.77 -7.84 -7.94
CA LYS A 91 -10.59 -6.63 -7.13
C LYS A 91 -9.21 -6.03 -7.34
N PHE A 92 -8.19 -6.89 -7.44
CA PHE A 92 -6.84 -6.46 -7.75
C PHE A 92 -6.79 -5.76 -9.11
N ALA A 93 -7.34 -6.38 -10.14
CA ALA A 93 -7.32 -5.84 -11.49
C ALA A 93 -8.03 -4.49 -11.57
N ALA A 94 -9.16 -4.34 -10.85
CA ALA A 94 -9.89 -3.08 -10.80
C ALA A 94 -9.06 -1.98 -10.13
N ALA A 95 -8.41 -2.30 -9.00
CA ALA A 95 -7.56 -1.35 -8.29
C ALA A 95 -6.35 -0.97 -9.14
N PHE A 96 -5.74 -1.95 -9.82
CA PHE A 96 -4.60 -1.72 -10.69
C PHE A 96 -4.96 -0.79 -11.85
N ARG A 97 -6.10 -1.04 -12.48
CA ARG A 97 -6.57 -0.21 -13.59
C ARG A 97 -6.85 1.24 -13.14
N ARG A 98 -7.42 1.42 -11.96
CA ARG A 98 -7.64 2.77 -11.41
C ARG A 98 -6.33 3.52 -11.24
N GLU A 99 -5.28 2.81 -10.80
CA GLU A 99 -3.99 3.43 -10.51
C GLU A 99 -3.16 3.68 -11.77
N PHE A 100 -3.15 2.74 -12.71
CA PHE A 100 -2.25 2.78 -13.85
C PHE A 100 -2.95 2.95 -15.20
N GLY A 101 -4.26 2.97 -15.24
CA GLY A 101 -5.02 3.22 -16.46
C GLY A 101 -5.13 2.04 -17.41
N CYS A 102 -4.58 0.86 -17.05
CA CYS A 102 -4.66 -0.34 -17.89
C CYS A 102 -4.67 -1.59 -17.04
N ALA A 103 -5.04 -2.72 -17.66
CA ALA A 103 -5.05 -4.01 -16.98
C ALA A 103 -3.62 -4.49 -16.67
N PRO A 104 -3.44 -5.37 -15.64
CA PRO A 104 -2.12 -5.85 -15.27
C PRO A 104 -1.33 -6.50 -16.40
N LEU A 105 -1.94 -7.34 -17.24
CA LEU A 105 -1.24 -7.98 -18.34
C LEU A 105 -0.83 -6.98 -19.44
N GLU A 106 -1.66 -5.97 -19.66
CA GLU A 106 -1.32 -4.91 -20.60
C GLU A 106 -0.14 -4.08 -20.08
N TYR A 107 -0.14 -3.78 -18.79
CA TYR A 107 0.98 -3.08 -18.16
C TYR A 107 2.27 -3.89 -18.31
N ARG A 108 2.23 -5.20 -18.04
CA ARG A 108 3.39 -6.08 -18.21
C ARG A 108 3.93 -6.02 -19.62
N ARG A 109 3.06 -6.13 -20.62
CA ARG A 109 3.47 -6.12 -22.02
C ARG A 109 4.18 -4.82 -22.41
N LYS A 110 3.66 -3.69 -21.90
CA LYS A 110 4.21 -2.37 -22.22
C LYS A 110 5.48 -2.02 -21.45
N ASN A 111 5.65 -2.58 -20.25
CA ASN A 111 6.70 -2.15 -19.32
C ASN A 111 7.70 -3.23 -18.98
N ARG A 112 7.77 -4.29 -19.76
CA ARG A 112 8.67 -5.39 -19.47
C ARG A 112 10.11 -4.96 -19.69
N LEU A 113 10.94 -5.14 -18.65
CA LEU A 113 12.33 -4.68 -18.66
C LEU A 113 13.26 -5.60 -19.45
N ASN A 114 12.90 -6.86 -19.65
CA ASN A 114 13.75 -7.85 -20.32
C ASN A 114 13.15 -8.35 -21.63
N GLY A 115 12.47 -7.47 -22.35
CA GLY A 115 11.95 -7.77 -23.67
C GLY A 115 10.74 -8.63 -23.69
#